data_230dff90a3eeef95de94ef8d685ce489
#
_entry.id   230dff90a3eeef95de94ef8d685ce489
#
_cell.length_a   1.000
_cell.length_b   1.000
_cell.length_c   1.000
_cell.angle_alpha   90.00
_cell.angle_beta   90.00
_cell.angle_gamma   90.00
#
_symmetry.space_group_name_H-M   'P 1'
#
loop_
_entity.id
_entity.type
_entity.pdbx_description
1 polymer ?
#
loop_
_entity_poly.entity_id
_entity_poly.type
_entity_poly.pdbx_seq_one_letter_code
_entity_poly.pdbx_strand_id
1 'polypeptide(L)'
;MDDITKRDPIKITAEDINPRYNWGRHLPVLGTMGVDFEERVDYRRLHRYRLGRAQAALEASDLGALLLFDDNNVRYITSTKIGEWARDKLSRWVLLPRGGDPILWDFGSAAVHHRLYSPWLKPENCRAGVIGMRGTVEPAFGLMKHHAEEMASILKSAGLAKMPIGVDIIEPPMMFELEKAGLKIKDGQQVMLEAREVKSADEIALLNRAAAMVDGAYDLINEKLRPGVRENEIVGEVNKFLYYHGSDDVEAINAISGERCNPHPHNFTDRMVRPGDQVFFDILQAFMGYRTCYYRTFNVTRATPAQHDAYKKCREWLDLAIDLIRPGVTTAEVCSVWPKAQEFGFPDEFAAFGLQFGHGLGLNLHERPIISRVVSMDHPTVIKEGMVFALETYCPATDGYSAARIEEEIVVTNKGHTVISLFPAEELPISAKY
;
A
#
# COMPACT_ATOMS: atom_id res chain seq x y z
N MET A 1 -11.88 9.01 27.81
CA MET A 1 -10.97 9.63 26.84
C MET A 1 -9.69 9.94 27.61
N ASP A 2 -8.73 9.04 27.56
CA ASP A 2 -7.42 9.29 28.16
C ASP A 2 -6.76 10.41 27.38
N ASP A 3 -6.24 11.38 28.12
CA ASP A 3 -5.59 12.57 27.58
C ASP A 3 -4.34 12.17 26.77
N ILE A 4 -4.51 12.07 25.45
CA ILE A 4 -3.50 11.63 24.47
C ILE A 4 -2.34 12.64 24.37
N THR A 5 -2.43 13.80 25.04
CA THR A 5 -1.41 14.85 25.00
C THR A 5 -0.34 14.70 26.07
N LYS A 6 -0.57 13.87 27.09
CA LYS A 6 0.44 13.60 28.13
C LYS A 6 1.29 12.40 27.75
N ARG A 7 2.47 12.67 27.17
CA ARG A 7 3.55 11.68 27.11
C ARG A 7 4.08 11.46 28.52
N ASP A 8 4.01 10.25 29.04
CA ASP A 8 4.79 9.91 30.20
C ASP A 8 6.26 10.16 29.90
N PRO A 9 6.97 10.91 30.77
CA PRO A 9 8.39 11.09 30.56
C PRO A 9 9.09 9.74 30.56
N ILE A 10 9.94 9.49 29.56
CA ILE A 10 10.73 8.29 29.46
C ILE A 10 11.69 8.27 30.64
N LYS A 11 11.42 7.44 31.62
CA LYS A 11 12.40 7.16 32.69
C LYS A 11 13.33 6.09 32.16
N ILE A 12 14.56 6.47 31.83
CA ILE A 12 15.65 5.52 31.54
C ILE A 12 16.06 4.94 32.89
N THR A 13 15.91 3.62 33.08
CA THR A 13 16.33 2.89 34.25
C THR A 13 17.69 2.23 34.01
N ALA A 14 18.34 1.75 35.07
CA ALA A 14 19.60 0.99 34.94
C ALA A 14 19.42 -0.31 34.13
N GLU A 15 18.23 -0.85 34.04
CA GLU A 15 17.87 -2.01 33.23
C GLU A 15 17.81 -1.66 31.77
N ASP A 16 17.40 -0.44 31.43
CA ASP A 16 17.40 0.06 30.06
C ASP A 16 18.82 0.23 29.50
N ILE A 17 19.81 0.32 30.38
CA ILE A 17 21.23 0.46 30.03
C ILE A 17 21.96 -0.89 29.96
N ASN A 18 21.31 -1.99 30.33
CA ASN A 18 21.90 -3.31 30.29
C ASN A 18 22.28 -3.69 28.84
N PRO A 19 23.57 -4.07 28.55
CA PRO A 19 24.00 -4.44 27.20
C PRO A 19 23.32 -5.69 26.63
N ARG A 20 22.59 -6.44 27.44
CA ARG A 20 21.73 -7.56 27.00
C ARG A 20 20.35 -7.10 26.55
N TYR A 21 19.96 -5.89 26.89
CA TYR A 21 18.74 -5.25 26.42
C TYR A 21 19.07 -4.23 25.35
N ASN A 22 18.20 -4.12 24.45
CA ASN A 22 18.35 -3.29 23.26
C ASN A 22 18.13 -1.83 23.59
N TRP A 23 19.03 -1.19 24.28
CA TRP A 23 19.21 0.26 24.45
C TRP A 23 17.97 1.08 24.10
N GLY A 24 16.93 1.04 24.93
CA GLY A 24 15.75 1.88 24.77
C GLY A 24 14.90 1.66 23.52
N ARG A 25 15.06 0.53 22.83
CA ARG A 25 14.26 0.21 21.63
C ARG A 25 12.81 -0.18 21.91
N HIS A 26 12.39 -0.21 23.15
CA HIS A 26 10.98 -0.19 23.50
C HIS A 26 10.27 1.10 23.06
N LEU A 27 11.05 2.11 22.70
CA LEU A 27 10.58 3.39 22.20
C LEU A 27 11.34 3.71 20.92
N PRO A 28 10.66 4.07 19.83
CA PRO A 28 11.33 4.60 18.66
C PRO A 28 12.17 5.81 19.13
N VAL A 29 13.48 5.75 18.95
CA VAL A 29 14.31 6.93 19.12
C VAL A 29 14.02 7.82 17.93
N LEU A 30 13.06 8.69 18.09
CA LEU A 30 12.79 9.73 17.11
C LEU A 30 13.96 10.71 17.14
N GLY A 31 14.48 11.04 15.96
CA GLY A 31 15.39 12.17 15.84
C GLY A 31 14.73 13.41 16.46
N THR A 32 15.46 14.14 17.31
CA THR A 32 14.93 15.28 18.05
C THR A 32 15.35 16.62 17.48
N MET A 33 15.87 16.64 16.26
CA MET A 33 16.23 17.86 15.53
C MET A 33 15.03 18.56 14.91
N GLY A 34 13.82 18.31 15.41
CA GLY A 34 12.62 18.93 14.93
C GLY A 34 12.40 20.32 15.52
N VAL A 35 11.56 21.11 14.87
CA VAL A 35 10.99 22.34 15.40
C VAL A 35 9.81 22.03 16.32
N ASP A 36 9.42 22.97 17.17
CA ASP A 36 8.44 22.77 18.24
C ASP A 36 7.07 22.25 17.75
N PHE A 37 6.68 22.57 16.53
CA PHE A 37 5.40 22.22 15.90
C PHE A 37 5.52 21.15 14.80
N GLU A 38 6.67 20.46 14.70
CA GLU A 38 6.86 19.39 13.73
C GLU A 38 5.97 18.21 14.06
N GLU A 39 5.10 17.83 13.12
CA GLU A 39 4.28 16.63 13.26
C GLU A 39 5.15 15.37 13.22
N ARG A 40 4.89 14.49 14.18
CA ARG A 40 5.61 13.24 14.31
C ARG A 40 4.65 12.08 14.41
N VAL A 41 5.02 10.96 13.79
CA VAL A 41 4.27 9.71 13.91
C VAL A 41 4.36 9.19 15.34
N ASP A 42 3.21 9.02 15.97
CA ASP A 42 3.10 8.30 17.25
C ASP A 42 2.78 6.82 16.96
N TYR A 43 3.80 5.97 16.95
CA TYR A 43 3.65 4.55 16.65
C TYR A 43 2.75 3.80 17.65
N ARG A 44 2.62 4.23 18.90
CA ARG A 44 1.70 3.62 19.86
C ARG A 44 0.25 3.98 19.52
N ARG A 45 -0.02 5.23 19.15
CA ARG A 45 -1.33 5.67 18.67
C ARG A 45 -1.68 4.97 17.36
N LEU A 46 -0.75 4.92 16.41
CA LEU A 46 -0.89 4.22 15.14
C LEU A 46 -1.27 2.75 15.34
N HIS A 47 -0.53 2.03 16.21
CA HIS A 47 -0.84 0.63 16.50
C HIS A 47 -2.24 0.45 17.11
N ARG A 48 -2.60 1.25 18.13
CA ARG A 48 -3.93 1.20 18.74
C ARG A 48 -5.04 1.51 17.74
N TYR A 49 -4.84 2.50 16.89
CA TYR A 49 -5.79 2.85 15.84
C TYR A 49 -6.03 1.67 14.89
N ARG A 50 -4.99 1.11 14.32
CA ARG A 50 -5.09 0.01 13.36
C ARG A 50 -5.76 -1.22 13.97
N LEU A 51 -5.30 -1.66 15.13
CA LEU A 51 -5.90 -2.79 15.83
C LEU A 51 -7.37 -2.50 16.17
N GLY A 52 -7.67 -1.32 16.69
CA GLY A 52 -9.04 -0.90 17.04
C GLY A 52 -9.97 -0.86 15.82
N ARG A 53 -9.48 -0.43 14.64
CA ARG A 53 -10.23 -0.47 13.37
C ARG A 53 -10.55 -1.91 12.96
N ALA A 54 -9.56 -2.82 13.02
CA ALA A 54 -9.78 -4.22 12.69
C ALA A 54 -10.75 -4.90 13.67
N GLN A 55 -10.63 -4.63 14.97
CA GLN A 55 -11.56 -5.13 15.99
C GLN A 55 -12.99 -4.61 15.76
N ALA A 56 -13.15 -3.32 15.48
CA ALA A 56 -14.47 -2.72 15.22
C ALA A 56 -15.12 -3.31 13.95
N ALA A 57 -14.35 -3.50 12.87
CA ALA A 57 -14.86 -4.12 11.65
C ALA A 57 -15.23 -5.60 11.87
N LEU A 58 -14.44 -6.33 12.65
CA LEU A 58 -14.78 -7.70 13.05
C LEU A 58 -16.06 -7.76 13.90
N GLU A 59 -16.21 -6.85 14.86
CA GLU A 59 -17.41 -6.75 15.69
C GLU A 59 -18.67 -6.39 14.88
N ALA A 60 -18.54 -5.63 13.81
CA ALA A 60 -19.65 -5.30 12.92
C ALA A 60 -20.03 -6.45 11.96
N SER A 61 -19.17 -7.46 11.81
CA SER A 61 -19.37 -8.61 10.93
C SER A 61 -20.10 -9.78 11.61
N ASP A 62 -20.36 -10.86 10.91
CA ASP A 62 -20.88 -12.13 11.47
C ASP A 62 -19.77 -13.15 11.79
N LEU A 63 -18.51 -12.72 11.75
CA LEU A 63 -17.35 -13.57 11.96
C LEU A 63 -16.97 -13.70 13.44
N GLY A 64 -16.51 -14.89 13.83
CA GLY A 64 -15.96 -15.15 15.17
C GLY A 64 -14.48 -14.78 15.30
N ALA A 65 -13.76 -14.74 14.20
CA ALA A 65 -12.35 -14.36 14.15
C ALA A 65 -11.93 -13.96 12.74
N LEU A 66 -10.81 -13.25 12.64
CA LEU A 66 -10.05 -13.09 11.40
C LEU A 66 -8.80 -13.96 11.48
N LEU A 67 -8.55 -14.75 10.44
CA LEU A 67 -7.31 -15.49 10.21
C LEU A 67 -6.66 -14.95 8.94
N LEU A 68 -5.54 -14.26 9.09
CA LEU A 68 -4.97 -13.44 8.05
C LEU A 68 -3.54 -13.88 7.74
N PHE A 69 -3.25 -14.12 6.46
CA PHE A 69 -1.96 -14.51 5.92
C PHE A 69 -1.33 -13.42 5.05
N ASP A 70 -2.12 -12.44 4.59
CA ASP A 70 -1.58 -11.29 3.87
C ASP A 70 -0.66 -10.48 4.79
N ASP A 71 0.58 -10.24 4.36
CA ASP A 71 1.60 -9.61 5.19
C ASP A 71 1.22 -8.19 5.61
N ASN A 72 0.48 -7.45 4.77
CA ASN A 72 0.00 -6.12 5.11
C ASN A 72 -1.12 -6.17 6.16
N ASN A 73 -2.02 -7.16 6.08
CA ASN A 73 -3.02 -7.40 7.11
C ASN A 73 -2.40 -7.84 8.44
N VAL A 74 -1.41 -8.74 8.39
CA VAL A 74 -0.64 -9.13 9.57
C VAL A 74 0.05 -7.91 10.18
N ARG A 75 0.71 -7.08 9.36
CA ARG A 75 1.35 -5.84 9.80
C ARG A 75 0.35 -4.83 10.34
N TYR A 76 -0.82 -4.69 9.74
CA TYR A 76 -1.87 -3.77 10.19
C TYR A 76 -2.32 -4.09 11.62
N ILE A 77 -2.54 -5.37 11.93
CA ILE A 77 -3.01 -5.83 13.24
C ILE A 77 -1.90 -5.86 14.28
N THR A 78 -0.72 -6.35 13.89
CA THR A 78 0.35 -6.66 14.86
C THR A 78 1.45 -5.62 14.92
N SER A 79 1.54 -4.71 13.97
CA SER A 79 2.66 -3.77 13.80
C SER A 79 4.05 -4.46 13.78
N THR A 80 4.07 -5.72 13.34
CA THR A 80 5.31 -6.48 13.16
C THR A 80 5.67 -6.60 11.69
N LYS A 81 6.96 -6.71 11.41
CA LYS A 81 7.51 -6.90 10.08
C LYS A 81 8.61 -7.96 10.12
N ILE A 82 8.72 -8.72 9.06
CA ILE A 82 9.89 -9.54 8.70
C ILE A 82 10.39 -9.09 7.31
N GLY A 83 11.41 -9.74 6.79
CA GLY A 83 11.94 -9.35 5.47
C GLY A 83 10.93 -9.58 4.33
N GLU A 84 10.98 -8.73 3.31
CA GLU A 84 10.08 -8.79 2.15
C GLU A 84 10.13 -10.13 1.39
N TRP A 85 11.23 -10.86 1.52
CA TRP A 85 11.37 -12.22 0.99
C TRP A 85 10.27 -13.19 1.45
N ALA A 86 9.60 -12.89 2.56
CA ALA A 86 8.55 -13.75 3.12
C ALA A 86 7.14 -13.40 2.64
N ARG A 87 6.96 -12.27 1.95
CA ARG A 87 5.65 -11.75 1.55
C ARG A 87 4.81 -12.76 0.75
N ASP A 88 5.42 -13.46 -0.19
CA ASP A 88 4.74 -14.42 -1.05
C ASP A 88 4.71 -15.85 -0.50
N LYS A 89 5.29 -16.09 0.68
CA LYS A 89 5.49 -17.45 1.21
C LYS A 89 4.38 -17.94 2.11
N LEU A 90 3.49 -17.05 2.55
CA LEU A 90 2.43 -17.34 3.52
C LEU A 90 2.96 -18.05 4.79
N SER A 91 4.18 -17.68 5.21
CA SER A 91 4.90 -18.31 6.32
C SER A 91 4.57 -17.71 7.67
N ARG A 92 3.79 -16.65 7.69
CA ARG A 92 3.31 -15.98 8.91
C ARG A 92 1.82 -15.71 8.79
N TRP A 93 1.13 -15.73 9.91
CA TRP A 93 -0.29 -15.42 9.97
C TRP A 93 -0.68 -14.92 11.35
N VAL A 94 -1.82 -14.24 11.41
CA VAL A 94 -2.40 -13.77 12.67
C VAL A 94 -3.84 -14.25 12.80
N LEU A 95 -4.20 -14.74 13.97
CA LEU A 95 -5.58 -14.98 14.37
C LEU A 95 -6.01 -13.85 15.31
N LEU A 96 -7.06 -13.12 14.92
CA LEU A 96 -7.71 -12.12 15.77
C LEU A 96 -9.09 -12.64 16.18
N PRO A 97 -9.25 -13.22 17.36
CA PRO A 97 -10.57 -13.62 17.87
C PRO A 97 -11.43 -12.40 18.17
N ARG A 98 -12.74 -12.50 17.94
CA ARG A 98 -13.71 -11.48 18.37
C ARG A 98 -13.59 -11.23 19.87
N GLY A 99 -13.45 -9.96 20.28
CA GLY A 99 -13.25 -9.58 21.67
C GLY A 99 -11.92 -10.00 22.29
N GLY A 100 -10.97 -10.53 21.48
CA GLY A 100 -9.67 -11.02 21.94
C GLY A 100 -8.49 -10.22 21.42
N ASP A 101 -7.30 -10.63 21.88
CA ASP A 101 -6.02 -10.10 21.41
C ASP A 101 -5.50 -10.87 20.20
N PRO A 102 -4.71 -10.25 19.31
CA PRO A 102 -4.10 -10.94 18.19
C PRO A 102 -3.10 -12.01 18.65
N ILE A 103 -3.10 -13.15 17.97
CA ILE A 103 -2.16 -14.25 18.14
C ILE A 103 -1.40 -14.38 16.84
N LEU A 104 -0.09 -14.17 16.89
CA LEU A 104 0.81 -14.17 15.73
C LEU A 104 1.61 -15.45 15.69
N TRP A 105 1.63 -16.13 14.54
CA TRP A 105 2.59 -17.19 14.21
C TRP A 105 3.58 -16.66 13.19
N ASP A 106 4.85 -16.90 13.47
CA ASP A 106 5.96 -16.57 12.59
C ASP A 106 7.02 -17.67 12.71
N PHE A 107 8.00 -17.72 11.83
CA PHE A 107 9.05 -18.71 12.00
C PHE A 107 9.81 -18.51 13.33
N GLY A 108 10.30 -19.59 13.93
CA GLY A 108 10.68 -19.64 15.35
C GLY A 108 11.56 -18.49 15.86
N SER A 109 12.61 -18.10 15.10
CA SER A 109 13.48 -16.99 15.51
C SER A 109 12.77 -15.62 15.44
N ALA A 110 11.88 -15.40 14.47
CA ALA A 110 11.08 -14.19 14.40
C ALA A 110 10.05 -14.12 15.53
N ALA A 111 9.40 -15.23 15.87
CA ALA A 111 8.50 -15.29 17.02
C ALA A 111 9.20 -14.90 18.32
N VAL A 112 10.43 -15.38 18.55
CA VAL A 112 11.25 -14.98 19.70
C VAL A 112 11.60 -13.50 19.65
N HIS A 113 11.96 -12.98 18.47
CA HIS A 113 12.23 -11.56 18.28
C HIS A 113 11.01 -10.71 18.64
N HIS A 114 9.81 -11.08 18.16
CA HIS A 114 8.59 -10.34 18.46
C HIS A 114 8.27 -10.33 19.96
N ARG A 115 8.51 -11.43 20.68
CA ARG A 115 8.35 -11.46 22.15
C ARG A 115 9.22 -10.44 22.86
N LEU A 116 10.41 -10.19 22.33
CA LEU A 116 11.38 -9.27 22.93
C LEU A 116 11.14 -7.80 22.54
N TYR A 117 10.68 -7.56 21.32
CA TYR A 117 10.69 -6.22 20.73
C TYR A 117 9.34 -5.66 20.34
N SER A 118 8.25 -6.40 20.58
CA SER A 118 6.88 -5.96 20.30
C SER A 118 6.06 -5.90 21.60
N PRO A 119 6.29 -4.90 22.47
CA PRO A 119 5.72 -4.86 23.83
C PRO A 119 4.20 -4.69 23.85
N TRP A 120 3.58 -4.38 22.70
CA TRP A 120 2.13 -4.34 22.53
C TRP A 120 1.50 -5.71 22.26
N LEU A 121 2.30 -6.73 21.98
CA LEU A 121 1.85 -8.12 21.85
C LEU A 121 2.14 -8.87 23.13
N LYS A 122 1.20 -9.70 23.58
CA LYS A 122 1.44 -10.61 24.70
C LYS A 122 2.51 -11.63 24.28
N PRO A 123 3.56 -11.87 25.09
CA PRO A 123 4.62 -12.81 24.73
C PRO A 123 4.12 -14.22 24.36
N GLU A 124 3.11 -14.74 25.06
CA GLU A 124 2.48 -16.03 24.79
C GLU A 124 1.71 -16.06 23.46
N ASN A 125 1.35 -14.91 22.91
CA ASN A 125 0.67 -14.76 21.63
C ASN A 125 1.65 -14.67 20.46
N CYS A 126 2.96 -14.60 20.69
CA CYS A 126 3.97 -14.69 19.65
C CYS A 126 4.45 -16.14 19.55
N ARG A 127 3.91 -16.90 18.61
CA ARG A 127 4.08 -18.35 18.50
C ARG A 127 4.97 -18.72 17.32
N ALA A 128 5.66 -19.87 17.42
CA ALA A 128 6.38 -20.43 16.29
C ALA A 128 5.38 -21.05 15.30
N GLY A 129 5.49 -20.67 14.05
CA GLY A 129 4.76 -21.23 12.90
C GLY A 129 5.67 -22.06 12.02
N VAL A 130 5.19 -22.39 10.84
CA VAL A 130 5.92 -23.14 9.82
C VAL A 130 6.58 -22.17 8.85
N ILE A 131 7.81 -22.43 8.46
CA ILE A 131 8.40 -21.78 7.30
C ILE A 131 7.73 -22.39 6.06
N GLY A 132 6.60 -21.81 5.65
CA GLY A 132 5.92 -22.18 4.42
C GLY A 132 6.62 -21.52 3.25
N MET A 133 7.17 -22.30 2.36
CA MET A 133 7.40 -21.89 0.99
C MET A 133 6.29 -22.52 0.19
N ARG A 134 5.44 -21.79 -0.46
CA ARG A 134 4.30 -22.28 -1.22
C ARG A 134 4.56 -23.64 -1.86
N GLY A 135 3.85 -24.66 -1.40
CA GLY A 135 3.96 -26.04 -1.88
C GLY A 135 5.18 -26.83 -1.42
N THR A 136 6.18 -26.23 -0.76
CA THR A 136 7.35 -27.01 -0.26
C THR A 136 7.11 -27.70 1.07
N VAL A 137 6.07 -27.31 1.80
CA VAL A 137 5.58 -28.03 2.98
C VAL A 137 4.42 -28.91 2.54
N GLU A 138 4.67 -30.22 2.39
CA GLU A 138 3.64 -31.15 1.98
C GLU A 138 2.60 -31.37 3.10
N PRO A 139 1.31 -31.49 2.77
CA PRO A 139 0.26 -31.78 3.76
C PRO A 139 0.52 -33.06 4.57
N ALA A 140 1.18 -34.05 3.94
CA ALA A 140 1.55 -35.31 4.58
C ALA A 140 2.51 -35.15 5.79
N PHE A 141 3.23 -34.03 5.89
CA PHE A 141 4.09 -33.74 7.05
C PHE A 141 3.29 -33.39 8.32
N GLY A 142 1.99 -33.15 8.20
CA GLY A 142 1.09 -32.93 9.32
C GLY A 142 1.21 -31.56 9.99
N LEU A 143 2.08 -30.66 9.50
CA LEU A 143 2.30 -29.35 10.11
C LEU A 143 1.11 -28.41 9.96
N MET A 144 0.47 -28.40 8.78
CA MET A 144 -0.76 -27.61 8.54
C MET A 144 -1.91 -28.11 9.43
N LYS A 145 -2.05 -29.44 9.54
CA LYS A 145 -3.04 -30.06 10.43
C LYS A 145 -2.82 -29.64 11.88
N HIS A 146 -1.58 -29.70 12.36
CA HIS A 146 -1.23 -29.27 13.72
C HIS A 146 -1.70 -27.83 14.02
N HIS A 147 -1.38 -26.88 13.14
CA HIS A 147 -1.78 -25.50 13.34
C HIS A 147 -3.29 -25.26 13.17
N ALA A 148 -3.95 -26.00 12.26
CA ALA A 148 -5.40 -25.93 12.12
C ALA A 148 -6.12 -26.40 13.40
N GLU A 149 -5.68 -27.51 13.98
CA GLU A 149 -6.20 -28.04 15.25
C GLU A 149 -5.90 -27.08 16.43
N GLU A 150 -4.72 -26.46 16.47
CA GLU A 150 -4.35 -25.45 17.47
C GLU A 150 -5.31 -24.26 17.40
N MET A 151 -5.53 -23.69 16.21
CA MET A 151 -6.44 -22.55 16.00
C MET A 151 -7.89 -22.91 16.37
N ALA A 152 -8.37 -24.10 15.98
CA ALA A 152 -9.70 -24.58 16.37
C ALA A 152 -9.84 -24.70 17.90
N SER A 153 -8.82 -25.20 18.58
CA SER A 153 -8.79 -25.28 20.04
C SER A 153 -8.84 -23.90 20.72
N ILE A 154 -8.10 -22.91 20.19
CA ILE A 154 -8.12 -21.54 20.69
C ILE A 154 -9.53 -20.95 20.56
N LEU A 155 -10.15 -21.06 19.40
CA LEU A 155 -11.51 -20.55 19.16
C LEU A 155 -12.56 -21.26 20.00
N LYS A 156 -12.40 -22.56 20.21
CA LYS A 156 -13.26 -23.31 21.14
C LYS A 156 -13.14 -22.81 22.58
N SER A 157 -11.92 -22.57 23.04
CA SER A 157 -11.69 -22.04 24.40
C SER A 157 -12.22 -20.61 24.57
N ALA A 158 -12.25 -19.83 23.49
CA ALA A 158 -12.85 -18.50 23.45
C ALA A 158 -14.40 -18.49 23.31
N GLY A 159 -15.03 -19.67 23.19
CA GLY A 159 -16.49 -19.78 22.97
C GLY A 159 -16.94 -19.45 21.54
N LEU A 160 -16.01 -19.36 20.59
CA LEU A 160 -16.25 -18.93 19.21
C LEU A 160 -16.36 -20.09 18.20
N ALA A 161 -16.29 -21.35 18.65
CA ALA A 161 -16.23 -22.54 17.77
C ALA A 161 -17.41 -22.68 16.80
N LYS A 162 -18.55 -22.05 17.07
CA LYS A 162 -19.74 -22.10 16.20
C LYS A 162 -19.81 -20.98 15.18
N MET A 163 -18.99 -19.94 15.34
CA MET A 163 -18.96 -18.81 14.42
C MET A 163 -17.98 -19.09 13.27
N PRO A 164 -18.26 -18.59 12.05
CA PRO A 164 -17.32 -18.69 10.96
C PRO A 164 -16.08 -17.82 11.21
N ILE A 165 -14.96 -18.18 10.60
CA ILE A 165 -13.76 -17.39 10.54
C ILE A 165 -13.63 -16.69 9.19
N GLY A 166 -13.20 -15.44 9.20
CA GLY A 166 -12.85 -14.70 7.97
C GLY A 166 -11.38 -14.93 7.62
N VAL A 167 -11.13 -15.37 6.39
CA VAL A 167 -9.78 -15.59 5.87
C VAL A 167 -9.53 -14.65 4.70
N ASP A 168 -8.33 -14.06 4.62
CA ASP A 168 -7.95 -13.18 3.51
C ASP A 168 -7.40 -13.95 2.31
N ILE A 169 -6.18 -14.43 2.41
CA ILE A 169 -5.55 -15.30 1.41
C ILE A 169 -5.05 -16.55 2.11
N ILE A 170 -5.05 -17.70 1.41
CA ILE A 170 -4.66 -18.96 2.02
C ILE A 170 -4.26 -19.98 0.95
N GLU A 171 -3.31 -20.85 1.27
CA GLU A 171 -3.04 -22.01 0.43
C GLU A 171 -4.15 -23.06 0.56
N PRO A 172 -4.62 -23.68 -0.55
CA PRO A 172 -5.68 -24.69 -0.51
C PRO A 172 -5.43 -25.82 0.50
N PRO A 173 -4.23 -26.40 0.64
CA PRO A 173 -4.00 -27.43 1.64
C PRO A 173 -4.26 -26.98 3.08
N MET A 174 -3.88 -25.76 3.44
CA MET A 174 -4.15 -25.20 4.77
C MET A 174 -5.65 -24.97 4.98
N MET A 175 -6.35 -24.47 3.96
CA MET A 175 -7.79 -24.30 4.00
C MET A 175 -8.51 -25.63 4.27
N PHE A 176 -8.12 -26.70 3.59
CA PHE A 176 -8.70 -28.04 3.80
C PHE A 176 -8.45 -28.58 5.22
N GLU A 177 -7.30 -28.32 5.81
CA GLU A 177 -7.02 -28.74 7.19
C GLU A 177 -7.84 -27.91 8.21
N LEU A 178 -8.07 -26.61 7.97
CA LEU A 178 -8.97 -25.82 8.79
C LEU A 178 -10.41 -26.33 8.76
N GLU A 179 -10.92 -26.69 7.57
CA GLU A 179 -12.26 -27.29 7.42
C GLU A 179 -12.35 -28.64 8.14
N LYS A 180 -11.33 -29.51 7.99
CA LYS A 180 -11.26 -30.80 8.72
C LYS A 180 -11.20 -30.59 10.24
N ALA A 181 -10.60 -29.52 10.71
CA ALA A 181 -10.59 -29.14 12.13
C ALA A 181 -11.95 -28.57 12.62
N GLY A 182 -12.95 -28.49 11.74
CA GLY A 182 -14.32 -28.06 12.03
C GLY A 182 -14.55 -26.56 11.93
N LEU A 183 -13.64 -25.81 11.34
CA LEU A 183 -13.79 -24.37 11.14
C LEU A 183 -14.57 -24.08 9.85
N LYS A 184 -15.53 -23.16 9.95
CA LYS A 184 -16.30 -22.69 8.79
C LYS A 184 -15.63 -21.43 8.26
N ILE A 185 -15.16 -21.45 7.00
CA ILE A 185 -14.43 -20.38 6.37
C ILE A 185 -15.36 -19.44 5.60
N LYS A 186 -15.14 -18.13 5.73
CA LYS A 186 -15.75 -17.05 4.95
C LYS A 186 -14.68 -16.07 4.48
N ASP A 187 -15.08 -15.15 3.60
CA ASP A 187 -14.22 -14.04 3.16
C ASP A 187 -13.93 -13.08 4.33
N GLY A 188 -12.67 -12.90 4.66
CA GLY A 188 -12.15 -11.94 5.65
C GLY A 188 -11.53 -10.70 5.00
N GLN A 189 -11.32 -10.70 3.68
CA GLN A 189 -10.69 -9.58 2.97
C GLN A 189 -11.53 -8.32 3.08
N GLN A 190 -12.86 -8.45 2.95
CA GLN A 190 -13.78 -7.31 2.98
C GLN A 190 -13.75 -6.59 4.33
N VAL A 191 -13.64 -7.34 5.42
CA VAL A 191 -13.54 -6.79 6.78
C VAL A 191 -12.23 -6.01 6.95
N MET A 192 -11.13 -6.53 6.44
CA MET A 192 -9.84 -5.85 6.51
C MET A 192 -9.76 -4.62 5.59
N LEU A 193 -10.34 -4.68 4.40
CA LEU A 193 -10.43 -3.52 3.50
C LEU A 193 -11.27 -2.40 4.10
N GLU A 194 -12.37 -2.72 4.80
CA GLU A 194 -13.17 -1.74 5.54
C GLU A 194 -12.37 -1.13 6.71
N ALA A 195 -11.62 -1.95 7.45
CA ALA A 195 -10.77 -1.46 8.52
C ALA A 195 -9.74 -0.43 8.06
N ARG A 196 -9.13 -0.65 6.86
CA ARG A 196 -8.07 0.17 6.30
C ARG A 196 -8.55 1.35 5.45
N GLU A 197 -9.86 1.41 5.12
CA GLU A 197 -10.41 2.42 4.22
C GLU A 197 -10.10 3.86 4.65
N VAL A 198 -10.25 4.16 5.94
CA VAL A 198 -10.00 5.49 6.52
C VAL A 198 -8.70 5.49 7.30
N LYS A 199 -7.80 6.41 6.97
CA LYS A 199 -6.47 6.54 7.55
C LYS A 199 -6.45 7.49 8.73
N SER A 200 -5.65 7.17 9.74
CA SER A 200 -5.34 8.08 10.85
C SER A 200 -4.35 9.17 10.41
N ALA A 201 -4.20 10.21 11.23
CA ALA A 201 -3.19 11.25 11.01
C ALA A 201 -1.76 10.67 10.93
N ASP A 202 -1.45 9.62 11.71
CA ASP A 202 -0.16 8.95 11.69
C ASP A 202 0.08 8.19 10.38
N GLU A 203 -0.94 7.54 9.83
CA GLU A 203 -0.88 6.86 8.53
C GLU A 203 -0.71 7.87 7.40
N ILE A 204 -1.44 8.98 7.44
CA ILE A 204 -1.32 10.08 6.46
C ILE A 204 0.09 10.69 6.51
N ALA A 205 0.67 10.89 7.70
CA ALA A 205 2.03 11.38 7.83
C ALA A 205 3.06 10.43 7.20
N LEU A 206 2.85 9.11 7.32
CA LEU A 206 3.71 8.10 6.66
C LEU A 206 3.55 8.09 5.15
N LEU A 207 2.31 8.18 4.64
CA LEU A 207 2.02 8.30 3.21
C LEU A 207 2.63 9.57 2.62
N ASN A 208 2.47 10.70 3.29
CA ASN A 208 3.08 11.97 2.86
C ASN A 208 4.61 11.89 2.80
N ARG A 209 5.24 11.21 3.76
CA ARG A 209 6.69 10.98 3.72
C ARG A 209 7.09 10.05 2.58
N ALA A 210 6.30 9.01 2.32
CA ALA A 210 6.54 8.10 1.20
C ALA A 210 6.43 8.85 -0.14
N ALA A 211 5.41 9.69 -0.32
CA ALA A 211 5.23 10.53 -1.51
C ALA A 211 6.40 11.50 -1.70
N ALA A 212 6.84 12.20 -0.64
CA ALA A 212 7.97 13.12 -0.71
C ALA A 212 9.30 12.45 -1.13
N MET A 213 9.48 11.16 -0.80
CA MET A 213 10.64 10.40 -1.30
C MET A 213 10.55 10.16 -2.81
N VAL A 214 9.35 9.95 -3.32
CA VAL A 214 9.12 9.76 -4.77
C VAL A 214 9.23 11.08 -5.52
N ASP A 215 8.82 12.22 -4.92
CA ASP A 215 9.08 13.55 -5.47
C ASP A 215 10.58 13.76 -5.73
N GLY A 216 11.42 13.42 -4.74
CA GLY A 216 12.88 13.47 -4.89
C GLY A 216 13.42 12.48 -5.92
N ALA A 217 12.78 11.32 -6.08
CA ALA A 217 13.14 10.37 -7.12
C ALA A 217 12.80 10.89 -8.53
N TYR A 218 11.69 11.62 -8.70
CA TYR A 218 11.35 12.28 -9.96
C TYR A 218 12.30 13.42 -10.31
N ASP A 219 12.77 14.17 -9.31
CA ASP A 219 13.81 15.18 -9.53
C ASP A 219 15.10 14.53 -10.03
N LEU A 220 15.53 13.42 -9.43
CA LEU A 220 16.66 12.61 -9.89
C LEU A 220 16.44 12.10 -11.33
N ILE A 221 15.24 11.60 -11.65
CA ILE A 221 14.90 11.15 -13.01
C ILE A 221 15.05 12.30 -13.99
N ASN A 222 14.49 13.47 -13.70
CA ASN A 222 14.58 14.64 -14.56
C ASN A 222 16.03 15.06 -14.83
N GLU A 223 16.90 14.95 -13.83
CA GLU A 223 18.34 15.23 -13.95
C GLU A 223 19.06 14.21 -14.84
N LYS A 224 18.73 12.92 -14.69
CA LYS A 224 19.42 11.80 -15.34
C LYS A 224 18.89 11.47 -16.73
N LEU A 225 17.65 11.80 -17.02
CA LEU A 225 16.98 11.44 -18.25
C LEU A 225 17.51 12.24 -19.43
N ARG A 226 18.24 11.56 -20.33
CA ARG A 226 18.88 12.14 -21.51
C ARG A 226 18.99 11.11 -22.62
N PRO A 227 19.22 11.53 -23.88
CA PRO A 227 19.50 10.59 -24.96
C PRO A 227 20.67 9.67 -24.64
N GLY A 228 20.50 8.38 -24.93
CA GLY A 228 21.51 7.36 -24.71
C GLY A 228 21.45 6.63 -23.38
N VAL A 229 20.71 7.15 -22.37
CA VAL A 229 20.46 6.40 -21.15
C VAL A 229 19.45 5.27 -21.40
N ARG A 230 19.54 4.19 -20.64
CA ARG A 230 18.60 3.07 -20.74
C ARG A 230 17.56 3.14 -19.63
N GLU A 231 16.36 2.56 -19.89
CA GLU A 231 15.29 2.49 -18.88
C GLU A 231 15.81 1.83 -17.58
N ASN A 232 16.47 0.69 -17.68
CA ASN A 232 17.02 -0.05 -16.53
C ASN A 232 18.14 0.70 -15.79
N GLU A 233 18.88 1.60 -16.43
CA GLU A 233 19.88 2.45 -15.78
C GLU A 233 19.19 3.46 -14.86
N ILE A 234 18.12 4.12 -15.34
CA ILE A 234 17.31 5.03 -14.53
C ILE A 234 16.67 4.26 -13.37
N VAL A 235 16.07 3.10 -13.62
CA VAL A 235 15.48 2.24 -12.57
C VAL A 235 16.51 1.90 -11.49
N GLY A 236 17.76 1.59 -11.87
CA GLY A 236 18.85 1.32 -10.93
C GLY A 236 19.18 2.53 -10.04
N GLU A 237 19.26 3.74 -10.61
CA GLU A 237 19.50 4.96 -9.85
C GLU A 237 18.34 5.31 -8.89
N VAL A 238 17.09 5.13 -9.34
CA VAL A 238 15.90 5.37 -8.52
C VAL A 238 15.84 4.38 -7.35
N ASN A 239 16.09 3.07 -7.58
CA ASN A 239 16.17 2.08 -6.51
C ASN A 239 17.21 2.47 -5.46
N LYS A 240 18.43 2.83 -5.91
CA LYS A 240 19.50 3.29 -5.02
C LYS A 240 19.06 4.49 -4.19
N PHE A 241 18.43 5.48 -4.82
CA PHE A 241 17.93 6.70 -4.17
C PHE A 241 16.91 6.36 -3.08
N LEU A 242 15.90 5.57 -3.40
CA LEU A 242 14.82 5.23 -2.48
C LEU A 242 15.31 4.45 -1.26
N TYR A 243 16.13 3.41 -1.46
CA TYR A 243 16.71 2.66 -0.33
C TYR A 243 17.66 3.53 0.50
N TYR A 244 18.43 4.41 -0.11
CA TYR A 244 19.30 5.34 0.60
C TYR A 244 18.51 6.29 1.52
N HIS A 245 17.29 6.68 1.12
CA HIS A 245 16.41 7.56 1.89
C HIS A 245 15.47 6.83 2.84
N GLY A 246 15.56 5.50 2.94
CA GLY A 246 14.86 4.72 3.95
C GLY A 246 13.60 4.01 3.47
N SER A 247 13.41 3.83 2.16
CA SER A 247 12.41 2.89 1.65
C SER A 247 12.65 1.51 2.25
N ASP A 248 11.63 0.87 2.73
CA ASP A 248 11.69 -0.50 3.23
C ASP A 248 11.31 -1.53 2.16
N ASP A 249 10.76 -1.07 1.04
CA ASP A 249 10.47 -1.90 -0.12
C ASP A 249 10.30 -1.02 -1.38
N VAL A 250 10.92 -1.41 -2.49
CA VAL A 250 10.64 -0.89 -3.82
C VAL A 250 9.95 -1.99 -4.61
N GLU A 251 8.63 -1.97 -4.62
CA GLU A 251 7.79 -3.03 -5.17
C GLU A 251 7.94 -3.13 -6.69
N ALA A 252 7.89 -1.99 -7.38
CA ALA A 252 8.15 -1.88 -8.81
C ALA A 252 8.52 -0.44 -9.19
N ILE A 253 9.25 -0.31 -10.29
CA ILE A 253 9.42 0.94 -11.02
C ILE A 253 9.10 0.63 -12.48
N ASN A 254 7.94 1.11 -12.96
CA ASN A 254 7.62 1.08 -14.37
C ASN A 254 8.39 2.21 -15.05
N ALA A 255 9.14 1.90 -16.09
CA ALA A 255 9.88 2.87 -16.88
C ALA A 255 9.67 2.56 -18.35
N ILE A 256 8.87 3.38 -19.03
CA ILE A 256 8.38 3.10 -20.37
C ILE A 256 8.75 4.28 -21.26
N SER A 257 9.40 4.01 -22.41
CA SER A 257 9.88 5.04 -23.31
C SER A 257 9.51 4.79 -24.77
N GLY A 258 9.32 5.89 -25.51
CA GLY A 258 9.10 5.92 -26.95
C GLY A 258 7.87 5.15 -27.39
N GLU A 259 8.03 4.27 -28.38
CA GLU A 259 6.96 3.47 -28.97
C GLU A 259 6.27 2.49 -28.02
N ARG A 260 6.81 2.29 -26.84
CA ARG A 260 6.21 1.44 -25.82
C ARG A 260 5.20 2.18 -24.92
N CYS A 261 5.06 3.49 -25.09
CA CYS A 261 4.13 4.28 -24.31
C CYS A 261 2.65 3.99 -24.65
N ASN A 262 2.37 3.49 -25.87
CA ASN A 262 1.01 3.16 -26.29
C ASN A 262 0.96 1.95 -27.24
N PRO A 263 0.31 0.83 -26.86
CA PRO A 263 -0.15 0.49 -25.49
C PRO A 263 1.05 0.19 -24.59
N HIS A 264 0.95 0.54 -23.31
CA HIS A 264 2.09 0.42 -22.42
C HIS A 264 2.09 -0.91 -21.63
N PRO A 265 3.26 -1.55 -21.46
CA PRO A 265 3.47 -2.60 -20.49
C PRO A 265 3.76 -1.99 -19.11
N HIS A 266 3.46 -2.72 -18.03
CA HIS A 266 3.82 -2.31 -16.66
C HIS A 266 5.18 -2.91 -16.27
N ASN A 267 6.25 -2.47 -16.92
CA ASN A 267 7.62 -2.92 -16.66
C ASN A 267 8.63 -1.92 -17.22
N PHE A 268 9.90 -2.27 -17.13
CA PHE A 268 10.99 -1.60 -17.82
C PHE A 268 11.78 -2.60 -18.68
N THR A 269 12.63 -2.07 -19.57
CA THR A 269 13.56 -2.87 -20.38
C THR A 269 14.96 -2.23 -20.40
N ASP A 270 15.84 -2.72 -21.25
CA ASP A 270 17.13 -2.12 -21.57
C ASP A 270 17.07 -1.17 -22.78
N ARG A 271 15.84 -0.73 -23.18
CA ARG A 271 15.66 0.20 -24.30
C ARG A 271 16.43 1.50 -24.02
N MET A 272 17.17 1.95 -25.01
CA MET A 272 17.86 3.22 -24.99
C MET A 272 16.92 4.37 -25.36
N VAL A 273 16.87 5.38 -24.52
CA VAL A 273 16.08 6.59 -24.70
C VAL A 273 16.67 7.44 -25.84
N ARG A 274 15.80 7.99 -26.70
CA ARG A 274 16.15 8.76 -27.88
C ARG A 274 15.65 10.20 -27.79
N PRO A 275 16.25 11.14 -28.55
CA PRO A 275 15.72 12.50 -28.65
C PRO A 275 14.27 12.51 -29.18
N GLY A 276 13.37 13.18 -28.47
CA GLY A 276 11.94 13.24 -28.82
C GLY A 276 11.09 12.12 -28.23
N ASP A 277 11.69 11.12 -27.56
CA ASP A 277 10.91 10.13 -26.84
C ASP A 277 10.06 10.79 -25.75
N GLN A 278 8.81 10.37 -25.65
CA GLN A 278 8.03 10.50 -24.45
C GLN A 278 8.39 9.35 -23.51
N VAL A 279 8.51 9.63 -22.23
CA VAL A 279 8.89 8.66 -21.22
C VAL A 279 8.02 8.88 -19.99
N PHE A 280 7.44 7.83 -19.43
CA PHE A 280 6.79 7.94 -18.15
C PHE A 280 7.28 6.87 -17.18
N PHE A 281 7.20 7.23 -15.93
CA PHE A 281 7.58 6.38 -14.81
C PHE A 281 6.41 6.28 -13.83
N ASP A 282 6.33 5.11 -13.19
CA ASP A 282 5.48 4.87 -12.03
C ASP A 282 6.35 4.27 -10.95
N ILE A 283 6.32 4.85 -9.76
CA ILE A 283 7.21 4.46 -8.67
C ILE A 283 6.40 3.91 -7.50
N LEU A 284 6.45 2.61 -7.35
CA LEU A 284 5.77 1.83 -6.33
C LEU A 284 6.76 1.47 -5.23
N GLN A 285 6.79 2.24 -4.16
CA GLN A 285 7.70 2.01 -3.04
C GLN A 285 6.95 2.09 -1.71
N ALA A 286 7.56 1.64 -0.64
CA ALA A 286 6.99 1.71 0.70
C ALA A 286 7.95 2.35 1.70
N PHE A 287 7.43 3.27 2.51
CA PHE A 287 8.09 3.78 3.69
C PHE A 287 7.29 3.36 4.93
N MET A 288 7.93 2.61 5.83
CA MET A 288 7.28 2.01 7.00
C MET A 288 6.02 1.21 6.64
N GLY A 289 6.02 0.60 5.44
CA GLY A 289 4.95 -0.19 4.85
C GLY A 289 3.90 0.59 4.07
N TYR A 290 3.83 1.91 4.20
CA TYR A 290 2.89 2.74 3.45
C TYR A 290 3.43 3.02 2.07
N ARG A 291 2.60 2.71 1.07
CA ARG A 291 2.98 2.69 -0.35
C ARG A 291 2.70 4.01 -1.03
N THR A 292 3.42 4.19 -2.12
CA THR A 292 3.17 5.24 -3.12
C THR A 292 2.77 4.60 -4.43
N CYS A 293 2.00 5.33 -5.22
CA CYS A 293 1.65 5.01 -6.59
C CYS A 293 1.35 6.31 -7.32
N TYR A 294 2.30 6.84 -8.10
CA TYR A 294 1.94 7.90 -9.03
C TYR A 294 2.88 8.01 -10.21
N TYR A 295 2.30 8.36 -11.35
CA TYR A 295 2.97 8.53 -12.63
C TYR A 295 3.40 9.96 -12.88
N ARG A 296 4.58 10.09 -13.52
CA ARG A 296 5.01 11.33 -14.18
C ARG A 296 5.48 11.03 -15.59
N THR A 297 5.08 11.88 -16.53
CA THR A 297 5.48 11.82 -17.94
C THR A 297 6.47 12.92 -18.23
N PHE A 298 7.52 12.57 -18.99
CA PHE A 298 8.59 13.46 -19.47
C PHE A 298 8.69 13.37 -20.98
N ASN A 299 9.27 14.40 -21.61
CA ASN A 299 9.82 14.30 -22.94
C ASN A 299 11.34 14.56 -22.93
N VAL A 300 12.04 13.95 -23.87
CA VAL A 300 13.50 14.04 -23.93
C VAL A 300 13.90 14.99 -25.07
N THR A 301 14.59 16.08 -24.72
CA THR A 301 15.07 17.18 -25.56
C THR A 301 13.98 18.05 -26.20
N ARG A 302 12.91 17.47 -26.68
CA ARG A 302 11.76 18.17 -27.33
C ARG A 302 10.51 17.32 -27.25
N ALA A 303 9.36 17.97 -27.41
CA ALA A 303 8.06 17.30 -27.56
C ALA A 303 7.39 17.75 -28.88
N THR A 304 6.59 16.86 -29.45
CA THR A 304 5.73 17.16 -30.61
C THR A 304 4.42 17.81 -30.16
N PRO A 305 3.69 18.51 -31.05
CA PRO A 305 2.34 18.99 -30.71
C PRO A 305 1.41 17.88 -30.24
N ALA A 306 1.46 16.68 -30.83
CA ALA A 306 0.63 15.53 -30.42
C ALA A 306 0.93 15.08 -28.98
N GLN A 307 2.20 15.09 -28.57
CA GLN A 307 2.60 14.76 -27.20
C GLN A 307 2.15 15.82 -26.20
N HIS A 308 2.29 17.11 -26.54
CA HIS A 308 1.78 18.21 -25.72
C HIS A 308 0.26 18.17 -25.57
N ASP A 309 -0.49 17.90 -26.64
CA ASP A 309 -1.95 17.81 -26.61
C ASP A 309 -2.43 16.64 -25.74
N ALA A 310 -1.76 15.48 -25.84
CA ALA A 310 -2.06 14.32 -25.00
C ALA A 310 -1.81 14.62 -23.51
N TYR A 311 -0.68 15.25 -23.20
CA TYR A 311 -0.35 15.64 -21.83
C TYR A 311 -1.36 16.63 -21.26
N LYS A 312 -1.71 17.66 -22.03
CA LYS A 312 -2.68 18.67 -21.62
C LYS A 312 -4.05 18.07 -21.32
N LYS A 313 -4.56 17.20 -22.20
CA LYS A 313 -5.83 16.48 -21.96
C LYS A 313 -5.76 15.60 -20.71
N CYS A 314 -4.66 14.87 -20.56
CA CYS A 314 -4.39 14.04 -19.39
C CYS A 314 -4.50 14.86 -18.10
N ARG A 315 -3.86 16.02 -18.05
CA ARG A 315 -3.89 16.94 -16.90
C ARG A 315 -5.29 17.52 -16.67
N GLU A 316 -5.96 17.99 -17.72
CA GLU A 316 -7.31 18.57 -17.63
C GLU A 316 -8.33 17.58 -17.03
N TRP A 317 -8.31 16.31 -17.46
CA TRP A 317 -9.21 15.30 -16.93
C TRP A 317 -8.89 14.98 -15.46
N LEU A 318 -7.62 14.91 -15.11
CA LEU A 318 -7.20 14.64 -13.74
C LEU A 318 -7.59 15.81 -12.81
N ASP A 319 -7.41 17.07 -13.24
CA ASP A 319 -7.79 18.24 -12.46
C ASP A 319 -9.31 18.27 -12.19
N LEU A 320 -10.13 17.98 -13.20
CA LEU A 320 -11.59 17.88 -13.04
C LEU A 320 -11.99 16.84 -12.00
N ALA A 321 -11.27 15.71 -11.94
CA ALA A 321 -11.52 14.67 -10.94
C ALA A 321 -11.08 15.10 -9.55
N ILE A 322 -9.90 15.70 -9.44
CA ILE A 322 -9.34 16.20 -8.16
C ILE A 322 -10.28 17.22 -7.54
N ASP A 323 -10.82 18.17 -8.33
CA ASP A 323 -11.73 19.21 -7.87
C ASP A 323 -13.04 18.66 -7.27
N LEU A 324 -13.43 17.45 -7.64
CA LEU A 324 -14.60 16.78 -7.05
C LEU A 324 -14.32 16.13 -5.71
N ILE A 325 -13.05 15.86 -5.37
CA ILE A 325 -12.72 15.08 -4.17
C ILE A 325 -13.02 15.87 -2.89
N ARG A 326 -14.07 15.45 -2.19
CA ARG A 326 -14.46 15.93 -0.86
C ARG A 326 -15.39 14.91 -0.18
N PRO A 327 -15.55 14.97 1.14
CA PRO A 327 -16.52 14.12 1.84
C PRO A 327 -17.94 14.27 1.28
N GLY A 328 -18.63 13.14 1.10
CA GLY A 328 -20.01 13.06 0.61
C GLY A 328 -20.17 12.88 -0.90
N VAL A 329 -19.15 13.14 -1.70
CA VAL A 329 -19.14 12.81 -3.14
C VAL A 329 -18.95 11.30 -3.30
N THR A 330 -19.48 10.75 -4.38
CA THR A 330 -19.36 9.32 -4.69
C THR A 330 -18.27 9.04 -5.72
N THR A 331 -17.72 7.82 -5.69
CA THR A 331 -16.77 7.36 -6.71
C THR A 331 -17.37 7.37 -8.12
N ALA A 332 -18.70 7.23 -8.27
CA ALA A 332 -19.38 7.36 -9.55
C ALA A 332 -19.34 8.78 -10.10
N GLU A 333 -19.55 9.79 -9.24
CA GLU A 333 -19.45 11.22 -9.65
C GLU A 333 -18.04 11.55 -10.10
N VAL A 334 -17.02 11.12 -9.35
CA VAL A 334 -15.61 11.30 -9.73
C VAL A 334 -15.32 10.59 -11.05
N CYS A 335 -15.72 9.32 -11.18
CA CYS A 335 -15.49 8.52 -12.38
C CYS A 335 -16.16 9.10 -13.64
N SER A 336 -17.23 9.88 -13.49
CA SER A 336 -18.00 10.43 -14.61
C SER A 336 -17.25 11.48 -15.42
N VAL A 337 -16.22 12.13 -14.87
CA VAL A 337 -15.49 13.22 -15.55
C VAL A 337 -14.49 12.71 -16.59
N TRP A 338 -14.03 11.47 -16.47
CA TRP A 338 -13.15 10.88 -17.48
C TRP A 338 -13.92 10.51 -18.75
N PRO A 339 -13.25 10.55 -19.92
CA PRO A 339 -13.82 10.06 -21.16
C PRO A 339 -14.22 8.60 -21.08
N LYS A 340 -15.09 8.17 -21.99
CA LYS A 340 -15.45 6.76 -22.12
C LYS A 340 -14.32 5.95 -22.75
N ALA A 341 -14.33 4.64 -22.54
CA ALA A 341 -13.33 3.70 -23.04
C ALA A 341 -13.03 3.87 -24.54
N GLN A 342 -14.05 4.18 -25.35
CA GLN A 342 -13.90 4.38 -26.80
C GLN A 342 -13.00 5.56 -27.17
N GLU A 343 -12.96 6.60 -26.34
CA GLU A 343 -12.07 7.76 -26.55
C GLU A 343 -10.60 7.43 -26.29
N PHE A 344 -10.37 6.36 -25.51
CA PHE A 344 -9.03 5.78 -25.28
C PHE A 344 -8.66 4.68 -26.30
N GLY A 345 -9.55 4.41 -27.28
CA GLY A 345 -9.32 3.39 -28.32
C GLY A 345 -9.75 1.97 -27.92
N PHE A 346 -10.47 1.79 -26.81
CA PHE A 346 -10.99 0.50 -26.38
C PHE A 346 -12.46 0.30 -26.82
N PRO A 347 -12.90 -0.94 -27.08
CA PRO A 347 -14.25 -1.21 -27.51
C PRO A 347 -15.31 -0.97 -26.41
N ASP A 348 -14.96 -1.19 -25.16
CA ASP A 348 -15.85 -1.04 -24.00
C ASP A 348 -15.05 -0.80 -22.71
N GLU A 349 -15.76 -0.48 -21.63
CA GLU A 349 -15.16 -0.20 -20.32
C GLU A 349 -14.44 -1.42 -19.72
N PHE A 350 -14.87 -2.63 -20.02
CA PHE A 350 -14.23 -3.83 -19.52
C PHE A 350 -12.89 -4.09 -20.22
N ALA A 351 -12.78 -3.82 -21.52
CA ALA A 351 -11.52 -3.87 -22.25
C ALA A 351 -10.53 -2.80 -21.78
N ALA A 352 -11.04 -1.68 -21.24
CA ALA A 352 -10.26 -0.60 -20.66
C ALA A 352 -10.02 -0.77 -19.14
N PHE A 353 -10.28 -1.95 -18.56
CA PHE A 353 -10.20 -2.17 -17.11
C PHE A 353 -8.83 -1.79 -16.52
N GLY A 354 -7.75 -1.95 -17.28
CA GLY A 354 -6.43 -1.47 -16.87
C GLY A 354 -6.32 0.06 -16.74
N LEU A 355 -7.36 0.79 -17.15
CA LEU A 355 -7.51 2.23 -16.96
C LEU A 355 -8.46 2.52 -15.80
N GLN A 356 -8.24 1.92 -14.66
CA GLN A 356 -8.89 2.42 -13.45
C GLN A 356 -8.44 3.87 -13.21
N PHE A 357 -9.37 4.73 -12.81
CA PHE A 357 -9.09 6.16 -12.61
C PHE A 357 -8.64 6.48 -11.20
N GLY A 358 -8.62 5.50 -10.32
CA GLY A 358 -8.07 5.63 -8.99
C GLY A 358 -8.36 4.43 -8.10
N HIS A 359 -7.60 4.36 -7.04
CA HIS A 359 -7.73 3.34 -6.02
C HIS A 359 -7.31 3.90 -4.65
N GLY A 360 -7.85 3.32 -3.58
CA GLY A 360 -7.34 3.59 -2.24
C GLY A 360 -5.88 3.17 -2.11
N LEU A 361 -5.15 3.86 -1.26
CA LEU A 361 -3.72 3.68 -1.03
C LEU A 361 -3.44 3.59 0.47
N GLY A 362 -2.53 2.71 0.87
CA GLY A 362 -2.17 2.54 2.27
C GLY A 362 -1.03 1.55 2.48
N LEU A 363 -1.22 0.55 3.35
CA LEU A 363 -0.29 -0.57 3.48
C LEU A 363 -0.30 -1.47 2.23
N ASN A 364 -1.44 -1.60 1.55
CA ASN A 364 -1.50 -2.19 0.22
C ASN A 364 -1.44 -1.10 -0.83
N LEU A 365 -0.88 -1.46 -1.98
CA LEU A 365 -0.91 -0.62 -3.17
C LEU A 365 -2.36 -0.32 -3.60
N HIS A 366 -3.21 -1.35 -3.64
CA HIS A 366 -4.62 -1.22 -3.97
C HIS A 366 -5.47 -1.48 -2.74
N GLU A 367 -6.18 -0.45 -2.27
CA GLU A 367 -7.15 -0.50 -1.19
C GLU A 367 -8.52 0.03 -1.67
N ARG A 368 -9.52 0.03 -0.80
CA ARG A 368 -10.80 0.70 -1.08
C ARG A 368 -10.69 2.21 -0.91
N PRO A 369 -11.52 2.93 -1.68
CA PRO A 369 -12.38 2.47 -2.77
C PRO A 369 -11.64 2.34 -4.10
N ILE A 370 -12.24 1.63 -5.05
CA ILE A 370 -11.83 1.65 -6.46
C ILE A 370 -12.66 2.72 -7.20
N ILE A 371 -12.01 3.54 -8.01
CA ILE A 371 -12.64 4.52 -8.90
C ILE A 371 -12.48 4.02 -10.32
N SER A 372 -13.53 3.43 -10.88
CA SER A 372 -13.56 2.82 -12.20
C SER A 372 -14.98 2.80 -12.74
N ARG A 373 -15.16 3.00 -14.04
CA ARG A 373 -16.48 2.89 -14.67
C ARG A 373 -17.06 1.48 -14.59
N VAL A 374 -16.22 0.46 -14.54
CA VAL A 374 -16.66 -0.94 -14.41
C VAL A 374 -17.28 -1.23 -13.03
N VAL A 375 -16.85 -0.53 -11.99
CA VAL A 375 -17.28 -0.77 -10.60
C VAL A 375 -18.16 0.37 -10.07
N SER A 376 -17.67 1.61 -10.17
CA SER A 376 -18.24 2.73 -9.42
C SER A 376 -19.61 3.16 -9.91
N MET A 377 -19.94 2.91 -11.18
CA MET A 377 -21.25 3.30 -11.74
C MET A 377 -22.40 2.50 -11.13
N ASP A 378 -22.19 1.21 -10.90
CA ASP A 378 -23.20 0.31 -10.35
C ASP A 378 -23.07 0.16 -8.81
N HIS A 379 -21.87 0.38 -8.28
CA HIS A 379 -21.54 0.23 -6.86
C HIS A 379 -20.78 1.45 -6.33
N PRO A 380 -21.42 2.63 -6.27
CA PRO A 380 -20.76 3.85 -5.82
C PRO A 380 -20.40 3.79 -4.34
N THR A 381 -19.17 4.18 -4.02
CA THR A 381 -18.72 4.37 -2.63
C THR A 381 -18.72 5.84 -2.29
N VAL A 382 -19.24 6.20 -1.11
CA VAL A 382 -19.20 7.58 -0.61
C VAL A 382 -17.79 7.89 -0.08
N ILE A 383 -17.19 8.96 -0.59
CA ILE A 383 -15.89 9.46 -0.14
C ILE A 383 -15.99 10.03 1.27
N LYS A 384 -15.07 9.67 2.14
CA LYS A 384 -15.01 10.07 3.55
C LYS A 384 -13.70 10.78 3.86
N GLU A 385 -13.71 11.67 4.85
CA GLU A 385 -12.49 12.24 5.42
C GLU A 385 -11.53 11.14 5.86
N GLY A 386 -10.24 11.33 5.61
CA GLY A 386 -9.18 10.37 5.93
C GLY A 386 -9.00 9.25 4.89
N MET A 387 -9.80 9.18 3.83
CA MET A 387 -9.47 8.34 2.68
C MET A 387 -8.25 8.91 1.95
N VAL A 388 -7.43 8.03 1.39
CA VAL A 388 -6.29 8.41 0.54
C VAL A 388 -6.38 7.64 -0.75
N PHE A 389 -6.21 8.36 -1.86
CA PHE A 389 -6.30 7.82 -3.21
C PHE A 389 -5.05 8.09 -4.00
N ALA A 390 -4.72 7.16 -4.89
CA ALA A 390 -4.00 7.43 -6.11
C ALA A 390 -5.04 7.68 -7.21
N LEU A 391 -5.06 8.88 -7.79
CA LEU A 391 -5.90 9.24 -8.94
C LEU A 391 -5.04 9.32 -10.18
N GLU A 392 -5.36 8.50 -11.18
CA GLU A 392 -4.55 8.33 -12.37
C GLU A 392 -5.31 8.61 -13.66
N THR A 393 -4.59 8.99 -14.70
CA THR A 393 -5.16 9.17 -16.02
C THR A 393 -4.17 8.78 -17.12
N TYR A 394 -4.70 8.50 -18.29
CA TYR A 394 -3.95 8.09 -19.46
C TYR A 394 -4.56 8.71 -20.71
N CYS A 395 -3.74 9.27 -21.58
CA CYS A 395 -4.18 9.80 -22.86
C CYS A 395 -3.21 9.39 -23.98
N PRO A 396 -3.65 8.56 -24.94
CA PRO A 396 -2.85 8.25 -26.13
C PRO A 396 -2.73 9.51 -26.99
N ALA A 397 -1.54 9.72 -27.55
CA ALA A 397 -1.29 10.79 -28.50
C ALA A 397 -1.79 10.40 -29.91
N THR A 398 -2.09 11.40 -30.72
CA THR A 398 -2.58 11.19 -32.10
C THR A 398 -1.51 10.65 -33.07
N ASP A 399 -0.25 10.55 -32.63
CA ASP A 399 0.82 9.91 -33.39
C ASP A 399 0.75 8.38 -33.38
N GLY A 400 -0.09 7.79 -32.49
CA GLY A 400 -0.39 6.36 -32.41
C GLY A 400 0.59 5.54 -31.57
N TYR A 401 1.68 6.13 -31.04
CA TYR A 401 2.68 5.41 -30.24
C TYR A 401 3.07 6.13 -28.95
N SER A 402 2.92 7.45 -28.89
CA SER A 402 3.12 8.20 -27.64
C SER A 402 1.86 8.19 -26.77
N ALA A 403 2.01 8.36 -25.49
CA ALA A 403 0.91 8.56 -24.56
C ALA A 403 1.38 9.32 -23.32
N ALA A 404 0.56 10.20 -22.78
CA ALA A 404 0.77 10.80 -21.47
C ALA A 404 0.12 9.98 -20.38
N ARG A 405 0.78 9.91 -19.22
CA ARG A 405 0.26 9.33 -17.99
C ARG A 405 0.62 10.21 -16.81
N ILE A 406 -0.39 10.64 -16.05
CA ILE A 406 -0.22 11.50 -14.89
C ILE A 406 -1.09 10.93 -13.78
N GLU A 407 -0.57 10.91 -12.57
CA GLU A 407 -1.27 10.42 -11.39
C GLU A 407 -0.91 11.28 -10.19
N GLU A 408 -1.88 11.49 -9.30
CA GLU A 408 -1.70 12.25 -8.06
C GLU A 408 -2.17 11.46 -6.85
N GLU A 409 -1.42 11.52 -5.77
CA GLU A 409 -1.82 11.00 -4.47
C GLU A 409 -2.57 12.08 -3.69
N ILE A 410 -3.75 11.75 -3.19
CA ILE A 410 -4.70 12.70 -2.63
C ILE A 410 -5.21 12.22 -1.29
N VAL A 411 -5.13 13.08 -0.29
CA VAL A 411 -5.73 12.90 1.04
C VAL A 411 -7.04 13.66 1.10
N VAL A 412 -8.12 12.99 1.47
CA VAL A 412 -9.42 13.62 1.69
C VAL A 412 -9.44 14.28 3.06
N THR A 413 -9.66 15.59 3.08
CA THR A 413 -9.79 16.41 4.30
C THR A 413 -11.26 16.62 4.67
N ASN A 414 -11.53 17.25 5.80
CA ASN A 414 -12.90 17.51 6.25
C ASN A 414 -13.70 18.48 5.34
N LYS A 415 -13.04 19.22 4.46
CA LYS A 415 -13.68 20.23 3.57
C LYS A 415 -13.37 20.05 2.10
N GLY A 416 -12.48 19.15 1.75
CA GLY A 416 -12.00 18.96 0.39
C GLY A 416 -10.90 17.92 0.35
N HIS A 417 -9.75 18.30 -0.22
CA HIS A 417 -8.62 17.40 -0.38
C HIS A 417 -7.28 18.14 -0.24
N THR A 418 -6.20 17.36 -0.16
CA THR A 418 -4.82 17.83 -0.28
C THR A 418 -4.07 16.87 -1.18
N VAL A 419 -3.41 17.37 -2.22
CA VAL A 419 -2.49 16.59 -3.05
C VAL A 419 -1.16 16.48 -2.30
N ILE A 420 -0.62 15.27 -2.19
CA ILE A 420 0.63 14.99 -1.47
C ILE A 420 1.80 14.58 -2.38
N SER A 421 1.55 14.30 -3.66
CA SER A 421 2.56 14.15 -4.71
C SER A 421 2.90 15.54 -5.27
N LEU A 422 4.09 16.04 -4.97
CA LEU A 422 4.44 17.44 -5.17
C LEU A 422 5.44 17.68 -6.32
N PHE A 423 5.96 16.62 -6.97
CA PHE A 423 6.73 16.83 -8.20
C PHE A 423 5.83 17.44 -9.27
N PRO A 424 6.22 18.58 -9.89
CA PRO A 424 5.36 19.33 -10.80
C PRO A 424 4.80 18.49 -11.97
N ALA A 425 3.51 18.67 -12.27
CA ALA A 425 2.81 17.99 -13.35
C ALA A 425 1.83 18.91 -14.12
N GLU A 426 1.88 20.21 -13.88
CA GLU A 426 1.03 21.21 -14.57
C GLU A 426 1.42 21.35 -16.04
N GLU A 427 2.71 21.23 -16.34
CA GLU A 427 3.25 21.30 -17.69
C GLU A 427 4.11 20.07 -17.98
N LEU A 428 4.17 19.67 -19.24
CA LEU A 428 5.00 18.54 -19.68
C LEU A 428 6.49 18.85 -19.47
N PRO A 429 7.18 18.16 -18.54
CA PRO A 429 8.61 18.36 -18.32
C PRO A 429 9.40 17.90 -19.54
N ILE A 430 10.39 18.70 -19.95
CA ILE A 430 11.32 18.34 -21.03
C ILE A 430 12.72 18.24 -20.43
N SER A 431 13.18 17.00 -20.27
CA SER A 431 14.53 16.71 -19.76
C SER A 431 15.58 16.87 -20.85
N ALA A 432 16.82 17.20 -20.46
CA ALA A 432 17.95 17.43 -21.39
C ALA A 432 17.63 18.41 -22.52
N LYS A 433 16.90 19.48 -22.20
CA LYS A 433 16.60 20.56 -23.17
C LYS A 433 17.91 21.29 -23.52
N TYR A 434 18.13 21.46 -24.83
CA TYR A 434 19.29 22.24 -25.33
C TYR A 434 19.04 23.73 -25.32
#